data_2d247c2ce1fc1d42604e971166f33324
#
_entry.id   2d247c2ce1fc1d42604e971166f33324
#
_cell.length_a   1.000
_cell.length_b   1.000
_cell.length_c   1.000
_cell.angle_alpha   90.00
_cell.angle_beta   90.00
_cell.angle_gamma   90.00
#
_symmetry.space_group_name_H-M   'P 1'
#
loop_
_entity.id
_entity.type
_entity.pdbx_description
1 polymer ?
#
loop_
_entity_poly.entity_id
_entity_poly.type
_entity_poly.pdbx_seq_one_letter_code
_entity_poly.pdbx_strand_id
1 'polypeptide(L)'
;MAEFSVEVTRPSAADIAALAAQRPGARVYLSMVPGRPEDETIGHAVELRAAGLEPVPHLAVRNFASVEAFDQVLTRLKREAAVDSVLIIAGDRSEHGPFRRALDVIDSGLLRRRGIRSIGIAGYPQAHPRIAQDELKRSLAEKIRAAEATGLNVEIVTQFCFDAPAILSFIAEVRDYGFDHRVRIGLVGPTSLSSLMRYAARCGVRTSAHALARRSGLMRQVFAMATPDDLVRALAAAAPVGAVPHFFSFGGIAATGRWARAVADGNLVLDAEGGFRVESSPPPRERTFGTPPPEK
;
A
#
# COMPACT_ATOMS: atom_id res chain seq x y z
N MET A 1 14.47 -3.19 -4.42
CA MET A 1 13.03 -3.00 -4.77
C MET A 1 12.39 -4.16 -5.56
N ALA A 2 13.00 -5.35 -5.59
CA ALA A 2 12.42 -6.49 -6.33
C ALA A 2 10.98 -6.86 -5.88
N GLU A 3 10.65 -6.62 -4.62
CA GLU A 3 9.29 -6.77 -4.08
C GLU A 3 8.71 -5.39 -3.71
N PHE A 4 7.46 -5.14 -4.14
CA PHE A 4 6.66 -3.99 -3.71
C PHE A 4 5.18 -4.36 -3.75
N SER A 5 4.35 -3.60 -3.06
CA SER A 5 2.89 -3.65 -3.15
C SER A 5 2.33 -2.29 -3.53
N VAL A 6 1.11 -2.28 -4.03
CA VAL A 6 0.40 -1.03 -4.37
C VAL A 6 -0.93 -0.96 -3.64
N GLU A 7 -1.36 0.25 -3.35
CA GLU A 7 -2.68 0.52 -2.78
C GLU A 7 -3.52 1.35 -3.76
N VAL A 8 -4.77 0.97 -3.91
CA VAL A 8 -5.73 1.64 -4.78
C VAL A 8 -7.14 1.53 -4.20
N THR A 9 -7.98 2.51 -4.50
CA THR A 9 -9.38 2.49 -4.08
C THR A 9 -10.28 1.83 -5.12
N ARG A 10 -10.08 2.19 -6.39
CA ARG A 10 -10.90 1.74 -7.53
C ARG A 10 -10.01 1.54 -8.74
N PRO A 11 -9.44 0.37 -8.93
CA PRO A 11 -8.68 0.07 -10.13
C PRO A 11 -9.64 -0.06 -11.33
N SER A 12 -9.26 0.50 -12.47
CA SER A 12 -9.93 0.17 -13.73
C SER A 12 -9.42 -1.17 -14.27
N ALA A 13 -10.19 -1.81 -15.14
CA ALA A 13 -9.75 -3.05 -15.81
C ALA A 13 -8.42 -2.84 -16.57
N ALA A 14 -8.24 -1.68 -17.19
CA ALA A 14 -7.00 -1.32 -17.89
C ALA A 14 -5.81 -1.20 -16.91
N ASP A 15 -6.02 -0.59 -15.74
CA ASP A 15 -5.00 -0.50 -14.69
C ASP A 15 -4.61 -1.89 -14.16
N ILE A 16 -5.60 -2.75 -13.92
CA ILE A 16 -5.38 -4.13 -13.45
C ILE A 16 -4.54 -4.91 -14.48
N ALA A 17 -4.95 -4.88 -15.75
CA ALA A 17 -4.23 -5.56 -16.83
C ALA A 17 -2.80 -5.03 -16.98
N ALA A 18 -2.60 -3.72 -16.91
CA ALA A 18 -1.28 -3.10 -17.01
C ALA A 18 -0.36 -3.51 -15.85
N LEU A 19 -0.87 -3.56 -14.62
CA LEU A 19 -0.07 -3.99 -13.46
C LEU A 19 0.25 -5.48 -13.54
N ALA A 20 -0.71 -6.32 -13.92
CA ALA A 20 -0.52 -7.76 -14.06
C ALA A 20 0.56 -8.10 -15.10
N ALA A 21 0.59 -7.38 -16.23
CA ALA A 21 1.62 -7.52 -17.25
C ALA A 21 3.02 -7.09 -16.77
N GLN A 22 3.10 -6.07 -15.92
CA GLN A 22 4.36 -5.55 -15.38
C GLN A 22 4.90 -6.39 -14.23
N ARG A 23 4.02 -6.89 -13.37
CA ARG A 23 4.36 -7.64 -12.17
C ARG A 23 3.28 -8.68 -11.84
N PRO A 24 3.32 -9.86 -12.45
CA PRO A 24 2.45 -10.99 -12.07
C PRO A 24 2.59 -11.31 -10.58
N GLY A 25 1.49 -11.60 -9.91
CA GLY A 25 1.46 -11.91 -8.48
C GLY A 25 1.66 -10.71 -7.55
N ALA A 26 1.66 -9.47 -8.07
CA ALA A 26 1.78 -8.29 -7.21
C ALA A 26 0.63 -8.20 -6.21
N ARG A 27 0.95 -7.82 -4.97
CA ARG A 27 -0.06 -7.52 -3.94
C ARG A 27 -0.69 -6.16 -4.19
N VAL A 28 -2.02 -6.15 -4.24
CA VAL A 28 -2.83 -4.96 -4.43
C VAL A 28 -3.75 -4.76 -3.23
N TYR A 29 -3.46 -3.75 -2.45
CA TYR A 29 -4.29 -3.35 -1.32
C TYR A 29 -5.48 -2.54 -1.83
N LEU A 30 -6.68 -2.97 -1.44
CA LEU A 30 -7.94 -2.33 -1.82
C LEU A 30 -8.48 -1.52 -0.66
N SER A 31 -8.39 -0.19 -0.74
CA SER A 31 -8.90 0.69 0.32
C SER A 31 -10.42 0.62 0.37
N MET A 32 -10.98 0.38 1.56
CA MET A 32 -12.42 0.45 1.79
C MET A 32 -12.86 1.90 1.96
N VAL A 33 -13.83 2.34 1.15
CA VAL A 33 -14.38 3.70 1.21
C VAL A 33 -15.64 3.71 2.08
N PRO A 34 -15.71 4.55 3.12
CA PRO A 34 -16.91 4.67 3.95
C PRO A 34 -18.16 4.97 3.11
N GLY A 35 -19.26 4.29 3.41
CA GLY A 35 -20.56 4.48 2.73
C GLY A 35 -20.65 3.84 1.34
N ARG A 36 -19.67 3.04 0.92
CA ARG A 36 -19.74 2.23 -0.29
C ARG A 36 -20.16 0.80 0.04
N PRO A 37 -20.93 0.16 -0.86
CA PRO A 37 -21.27 -1.25 -0.70
C PRO A 37 -20.02 -2.13 -0.66
N GLU A 38 -19.99 -3.12 0.19
CA GLU A 38 -18.91 -4.11 0.28
C GLU A 38 -18.74 -4.90 -1.02
N ASP A 39 -19.82 -5.05 -1.80
CA ASP A 39 -19.80 -5.68 -3.12
C ASP A 39 -18.82 -5.06 -4.09
N GLU A 40 -18.59 -3.75 -4.00
CA GLU A 40 -17.58 -3.05 -4.83
C GLU A 40 -16.16 -3.57 -4.52
N THR A 41 -15.82 -3.68 -3.24
CA THR A 41 -14.51 -4.21 -2.81
C THR A 41 -14.34 -5.68 -3.18
N ILE A 42 -15.40 -6.48 -3.01
CA ILE A 42 -15.40 -7.91 -3.37
C ILE A 42 -15.22 -8.06 -4.89
N GLY A 43 -15.97 -7.30 -5.69
CA GLY A 43 -15.85 -7.31 -7.15
C GLY A 43 -14.44 -7.00 -7.63
N HIS A 44 -13.82 -5.93 -7.12
CA HIS A 44 -12.42 -5.62 -7.45
C HIS A 44 -11.43 -6.69 -6.98
N ALA A 45 -11.68 -7.34 -5.83
CA ALA A 45 -10.83 -8.45 -5.39
C ALA A 45 -10.91 -9.64 -6.36
N VAL A 46 -12.11 -9.94 -6.89
CA VAL A 46 -12.32 -10.98 -7.91
C VAL A 46 -11.59 -10.63 -9.21
N GLU A 47 -11.72 -9.39 -9.69
CA GLU A 47 -11.05 -8.92 -10.90
C GLU A 47 -9.52 -9.00 -10.77
N LEU A 48 -8.96 -8.57 -9.64
CA LEU A 48 -7.53 -8.66 -9.37
C LEU A 48 -7.05 -10.11 -9.35
N ARG A 49 -7.80 -11.00 -8.68
CA ARG A 49 -7.47 -12.43 -8.62
C ARG A 49 -7.52 -13.07 -10.01
N ALA A 50 -8.52 -12.77 -10.81
CA ALA A 50 -8.66 -13.26 -12.18
C ALA A 50 -7.51 -12.81 -13.08
N ALA A 51 -6.95 -11.62 -12.82
CA ALA A 51 -5.76 -11.12 -13.52
C ALA A 51 -4.43 -11.68 -12.99
N GLY A 52 -4.45 -12.63 -12.04
CA GLY A 52 -3.23 -13.22 -11.46
C GLY A 52 -2.54 -12.32 -10.43
N LEU A 53 -3.23 -11.32 -9.88
CA LEU A 53 -2.74 -10.46 -8.81
C LEU A 53 -3.22 -10.98 -7.44
N GLU A 54 -2.58 -10.51 -6.36
CA GLU A 54 -2.95 -10.87 -4.99
C GLU A 54 -3.75 -9.73 -4.33
N PRO A 55 -5.09 -9.83 -4.23
CA PRO A 55 -5.90 -8.83 -3.55
C PRO A 55 -5.71 -8.89 -2.04
N VAL A 56 -5.52 -7.72 -1.41
CA VAL A 56 -5.45 -7.54 0.04
C VAL A 56 -6.47 -6.46 0.43
N PRO A 57 -7.74 -6.83 0.67
CA PRO A 57 -8.77 -5.86 1.04
C PRO A 57 -8.49 -5.21 2.41
N HIS A 58 -8.72 -3.90 2.52
CA HIS A 58 -8.85 -3.24 3.81
C HIS A 58 -10.22 -3.56 4.41
N LEU A 59 -10.24 -3.88 5.68
CA LEU A 59 -11.47 -4.07 6.43
C LEU A 59 -11.51 -3.04 7.56
N ALA A 60 -12.26 -1.96 7.32
CA ALA A 60 -12.52 -0.92 8.31
C ALA A 60 -13.65 -1.39 9.23
N VAL A 61 -13.27 -1.94 10.40
CA VAL A 61 -14.19 -2.72 11.24
C VAL A 61 -15.41 -1.94 11.75
N ARG A 62 -15.28 -0.61 11.92
CA ARG A 62 -16.39 0.26 12.31
C ARG A 62 -17.44 0.47 11.21
N ASN A 63 -17.18 0.04 9.99
CA ASN A 63 -18.16 0.14 8.90
C ASN A 63 -19.20 -0.96 8.96
N PHE A 64 -18.96 -2.04 9.69
CA PHE A 64 -19.84 -3.19 9.76
C PHE A 64 -20.89 -3.04 10.86
N ALA A 65 -22.15 -3.21 10.50
CA ALA A 65 -23.29 -3.05 11.42
C ALA A 65 -23.41 -4.22 12.40
N SER A 66 -22.96 -5.42 12.02
CA SER A 66 -23.03 -6.61 12.85
C SER A 66 -21.85 -7.56 12.63
N VAL A 67 -21.68 -8.54 13.51
CA VAL A 67 -20.69 -9.62 13.37
C VAL A 67 -20.99 -10.45 12.14
N GLU A 68 -22.26 -10.71 11.87
CA GLU A 68 -22.73 -11.50 10.73
C GLU A 68 -22.40 -10.81 9.41
N ALA A 69 -22.58 -9.49 9.32
CA ALA A 69 -22.21 -8.71 8.12
C ALA A 69 -20.72 -8.79 7.85
N PHE A 70 -19.88 -8.65 8.88
CA PHE A 70 -18.43 -8.81 8.75
C PHE A 70 -18.04 -10.24 8.32
N ASP A 71 -18.65 -11.24 8.93
CA ASP A 71 -18.42 -12.66 8.65
C ASP A 71 -18.83 -13.04 7.20
N GLN A 72 -19.95 -12.49 6.71
CA GLN A 72 -20.38 -12.67 5.33
C GLN A 72 -19.38 -12.11 4.33
N VAL A 73 -18.84 -10.91 4.58
CA VAL A 73 -17.81 -10.29 3.72
C VAL A 73 -16.53 -11.14 3.70
N LEU A 74 -16.05 -11.62 4.84
CA LEU A 74 -14.90 -12.53 4.90
C LEU A 74 -15.16 -13.82 4.11
N THR A 75 -16.35 -14.41 4.27
CA THR A 75 -16.75 -15.64 3.58
C THR A 75 -16.74 -15.43 2.07
N ARG A 76 -17.29 -14.32 1.60
CA ARG A 76 -17.33 -13.97 0.17
C ARG A 76 -15.95 -13.69 -0.40
N LEU A 77 -15.13 -12.87 0.28
CA LEU A 77 -13.76 -12.59 -0.13
C LEU A 77 -12.93 -13.88 -0.27
N LYS A 78 -13.11 -14.81 0.67
CA LYS A 78 -12.44 -16.11 0.60
C LYS A 78 -12.92 -16.97 -0.56
N ARG A 79 -14.26 -17.11 -0.70
CA ARG A 79 -14.86 -17.98 -1.71
C ARG A 79 -14.71 -17.45 -3.13
N GLU A 80 -14.93 -16.13 -3.34
CA GLU A 80 -15.05 -15.52 -4.65
C GLU A 80 -13.69 -15.05 -5.20
N ALA A 81 -12.79 -14.60 -4.33
CA ALA A 81 -11.49 -14.04 -4.71
C ALA A 81 -10.27 -14.77 -4.10
N ALA A 82 -10.48 -15.91 -3.42
CA ALA A 82 -9.42 -16.66 -2.75
C ALA A 82 -8.50 -15.77 -1.88
N VAL A 83 -9.09 -14.80 -1.16
CA VAL A 83 -8.34 -13.87 -0.31
C VAL A 83 -7.77 -14.61 0.90
N ASP A 84 -6.45 -14.55 1.08
CA ASP A 84 -5.73 -15.12 2.23
C ASP A 84 -5.18 -14.04 3.17
N SER A 85 -5.11 -12.79 2.71
CA SER A 85 -4.55 -11.67 3.43
C SER A 85 -5.50 -10.48 3.43
N VAL A 86 -5.63 -9.79 4.56
CA VAL A 86 -6.44 -8.57 4.70
C VAL A 86 -5.70 -7.52 5.53
N LEU A 87 -5.96 -6.24 5.32
CA LEU A 87 -5.51 -5.17 6.22
C LEU A 87 -6.66 -4.79 7.15
N ILE A 88 -6.47 -4.95 8.46
CA ILE A 88 -7.47 -4.64 9.47
C ILE A 88 -7.21 -3.27 10.08
N ILE A 89 -8.18 -2.37 9.94
CA ILE A 89 -8.15 -1.01 10.50
C ILE A 89 -9.45 -0.71 11.26
N ALA A 90 -9.39 0.23 12.19
CA ALA A 90 -10.60 0.67 12.90
C ALA A 90 -11.59 1.37 11.95
N GLY A 91 -11.07 2.22 11.05
CA GLY A 91 -11.87 3.10 10.20
C GLY A 91 -12.19 4.44 10.87
N ASP A 92 -12.76 5.37 10.09
CA ASP A 92 -12.97 6.77 10.49
C ASP A 92 -14.36 7.05 11.09
N ARG A 93 -15.30 6.10 11.03
CA ARG A 93 -16.64 6.30 11.58
C ARG A 93 -16.60 6.46 13.09
N SER A 94 -17.34 7.44 13.62
CA SER A 94 -17.55 7.64 15.06
C SER A 94 -18.55 6.62 15.61
N GLU A 95 -19.62 6.36 14.86
CA GLU A 95 -20.56 5.28 15.15
C GLU A 95 -19.98 3.96 14.66
N HIS A 96 -20.17 2.92 15.43
CA HIS A 96 -19.63 1.60 15.15
C HIS A 96 -20.65 0.53 15.55
N GLY A 97 -20.56 -0.60 14.87
CA GLY A 97 -21.25 -1.84 15.23
C GLY A 97 -20.54 -2.57 16.38
N PRO A 98 -20.43 -3.89 16.30
CA PRO A 98 -19.86 -4.72 17.36
C PRO A 98 -18.35 -4.52 17.57
N PHE A 99 -17.64 -4.06 16.54
CA PHE A 99 -16.19 -3.87 16.58
C PHE A 99 -15.82 -2.39 16.63
N ARG A 100 -15.07 -2.01 17.66
CA ARG A 100 -14.55 -0.63 17.85
C ARG A 100 -13.13 -0.46 17.35
N ARG A 101 -12.32 -1.51 17.47
CA ARG A 101 -10.89 -1.54 17.18
C ARG A 101 -10.55 -2.75 16.31
N ALA A 102 -9.48 -2.66 15.57
CA ALA A 102 -8.92 -3.80 14.83
C ALA A 102 -8.65 -5.02 15.75
N LEU A 103 -8.24 -4.76 17.00
CA LEU A 103 -7.99 -5.80 18.01
C LEU A 103 -9.24 -6.65 18.28
N ASP A 104 -10.43 -6.05 18.34
CA ASP A 104 -11.67 -6.77 18.61
C ASP A 104 -11.93 -7.87 17.57
N VAL A 105 -11.60 -7.63 16.31
CA VAL A 105 -11.70 -8.61 15.23
C VAL A 105 -10.62 -9.68 15.33
N ILE A 106 -9.39 -9.30 15.66
CA ILE A 106 -8.28 -10.26 15.84
C ILE A 106 -8.63 -11.23 16.96
N ASP A 107 -9.05 -10.73 18.12
CA ASP A 107 -9.41 -11.52 19.31
C ASP A 107 -10.65 -12.40 19.07
N SER A 108 -11.57 -12.00 18.17
CA SER A 108 -12.77 -12.79 17.86
C SER A 108 -12.46 -14.15 17.23
N GLY A 109 -11.29 -14.33 16.64
CA GLY A 109 -10.88 -15.53 15.90
C GLY A 109 -11.62 -15.73 14.56
N LEU A 110 -12.47 -14.78 14.14
CA LEU A 110 -13.23 -14.86 12.89
C LEU A 110 -12.32 -15.00 11.68
N LEU A 111 -11.21 -14.26 11.64
CA LEU A 111 -10.26 -14.28 10.52
C LEU A 111 -9.77 -15.72 10.25
N ARG A 112 -9.28 -16.38 11.28
CA ARG A 112 -8.77 -17.77 11.17
C ARG A 112 -9.88 -18.76 10.79
N ARG A 113 -11.05 -18.64 11.41
CA ARG A 113 -12.20 -19.51 11.11
C ARG A 113 -12.63 -19.40 9.63
N ARG A 114 -12.45 -18.23 9.02
CA ARG A 114 -12.76 -18.00 7.60
C ARG A 114 -11.57 -18.23 6.66
N GLY A 115 -10.46 -18.78 7.16
CA GLY A 115 -9.31 -19.17 6.36
C GLY A 115 -8.42 -18.02 5.95
N ILE A 116 -8.52 -16.85 6.60
CA ILE A 116 -7.51 -15.79 6.48
C ILE A 116 -6.25 -16.25 7.19
N ARG A 117 -5.12 -16.14 6.52
CA ARG A 117 -3.83 -16.61 7.01
C ARG A 117 -2.92 -15.49 7.46
N SER A 118 -3.07 -14.31 6.84
CA SER A 118 -2.19 -13.17 7.09
C SER A 118 -3.00 -11.90 7.31
N ILE A 119 -2.49 -11.03 8.16
CA ILE A 119 -3.07 -9.70 8.35
C ILE A 119 -2.01 -8.61 8.24
N GLY A 120 -2.43 -7.49 7.63
CA GLY A 120 -1.77 -6.21 7.77
C GLY A 120 -2.28 -5.49 9.02
N ILE A 121 -1.36 -4.90 9.77
CA ILE A 121 -1.64 -4.02 10.91
C ILE A 121 -1.11 -2.63 10.58
N ALA A 122 -1.95 -1.60 10.76
CA ALA A 122 -1.54 -0.23 10.45
C ALA A 122 -0.44 0.27 11.40
N GLY A 123 0.62 0.86 10.81
CA GLY A 123 1.72 1.54 11.48
C GLY A 123 1.75 3.03 11.11
N TYR A 124 2.30 3.86 11.99
CA TYR A 124 2.36 5.31 11.81
C TYR A 124 3.78 5.83 12.12
N PRO A 125 4.64 5.98 11.10
CA PRO A 125 5.99 6.54 11.29
C PRO A 125 5.98 7.96 11.83
N GLN A 126 4.95 8.73 11.51
CA GLN A 126 4.71 10.08 12.05
C GLN A 126 3.49 10.09 12.97
N ALA A 127 3.34 11.18 13.71
CA ALA A 127 2.22 11.35 14.62
C ALA A 127 0.87 11.30 13.89
N HIS A 128 -0.10 10.63 14.48
CA HIS A 128 -1.48 10.61 14.02
C HIS A 128 -2.23 11.84 14.53
N PRO A 129 -3.09 12.50 13.72
CA PRO A 129 -3.73 13.78 14.11
C PRO A 129 -4.68 13.67 15.32
N ARG A 130 -5.16 12.47 15.65
CA ARG A 130 -6.19 12.21 16.66
C ARG A 130 -5.80 11.20 17.73
N ILE A 131 -4.63 10.57 17.64
CA ILE A 131 -4.21 9.50 18.55
C ILE A 131 -2.81 9.82 19.05
N ALA A 132 -2.62 9.75 20.36
CA ALA A 132 -1.33 9.97 20.98
C ALA A 132 -0.30 8.90 20.57
N GLN A 133 0.97 9.30 20.46
CA GLN A 133 2.03 8.39 19.98
C GLN A 133 2.15 7.13 20.85
N ASP A 134 2.08 7.27 22.17
CA ASP A 134 2.18 6.13 23.08
C ASP A 134 0.99 5.16 22.97
N GLU A 135 -0.18 5.68 22.61
CA GLU A 135 -1.36 4.85 22.34
C GLU A 135 -1.19 4.08 21.03
N LEU A 136 -0.66 4.73 19.98
CA LEU A 136 -0.33 4.07 18.71
C LEU A 136 0.65 2.92 18.93
N LYS A 137 1.70 3.14 19.70
CA LYS A 137 2.72 2.14 20.03
C LYS A 137 2.14 0.95 20.80
N ARG A 138 1.40 1.22 21.87
CA ARG A 138 0.72 0.16 22.65
C ARG A 138 -0.24 -0.64 21.79
N SER A 139 -1.10 0.05 21.03
CA SER A 139 -2.08 -0.58 20.13
C SER A 139 -1.42 -1.42 19.04
N LEU A 140 -0.27 -1.01 18.51
CA LEU A 140 0.49 -1.81 17.54
C LEU A 140 0.98 -3.11 18.20
N ALA A 141 1.63 -3.02 19.34
CA ALA A 141 2.17 -4.16 20.07
C ALA A 141 1.07 -5.15 20.51
N GLU A 142 -0.06 -4.65 21.01
CA GLU A 142 -1.21 -5.46 21.42
C GLU A 142 -1.77 -6.26 20.21
N LYS A 143 -1.96 -5.60 19.07
CA LYS A 143 -2.48 -6.26 17.86
C LYS A 143 -1.53 -7.32 17.33
N ILE A 144 -0.22 -7.06 17.33
CA ILE A 144 0.78 -8.04 16.87
C ILE A 144 0.71 -9.28 17.76
N ARG A 145 0.81 -9.13 19.10
CA ARG A 145 0.76 -10.25 20.04
C ARG A 145 -0.54 -11.05 19.94
N ALA A 146 -1.67 -10.37 19.82
CA ALA A 146 -2.96 -11.03 19.64
C ALA A 146 -3.01 -11.84 18.34
N ALA A 147 -2.51 -11.28 17.25
CA ALA A 147 -2.46 -11.97 15.96
C ALA A 147 -1.54 -13.19 15.98
N GLU A 148 -0.37 -13.08 16.59
CA GLU A 148 0.56 -14.21 16.80
C GLU A 148 -0.08 -15.31 17.66
N ALA A 149 -0.75 -14.93 18.75
CA ALA A 149 -1.46 -15.87 19.61
C ALA A 149 -2.57 -16.64 18.89
N THR A 150 -3.19 -16.02 17.88
CA THR A 150 -4.18 -16.67 17.03
C THR A 150 -3.59 -17.41 15.82
N GLY A 151 -2.25 -17.41 15.67
CA GLY A 151 -1.54 -18.07 14.57
C GLY A 151 -1.70 -17.40 13.20
N LEU A 152 -1.97 -16.08 13.18
CA LEU A 152 -1.97 -15.28 11.97
C LEU A 152 -0.55 -14.80 11.65
N ASN A 153 -0.19 -14.82 10.37
CA ASN A 153 1.01 -14.13 9.90
C ASN A 153 0.76 -12.63 9.92
N VAL A 154 1.71 -11.86 10.41
CA VAL A 154 1.59 -10.41 10.57
C VAL A 154 2.53 -9.67 9.62
N GLU A 155 2.01 -8.65 8.98
CA GLU A 155 2.81 -7.61 8.32
C GLU A 155 2.38 -6.24 8.88
N ILE A 156 3.32 -5.33 9.06
CA ILE A 156 3.02 -3.96 9.45
C ILE A 156 2.94 -3.12 8.18
N VAL A 157 1.83 -2.44 7.95
CA VAL A 157 1.63 -1.57 6.77
C VAL A 157 1.56 -0.14 7.25
N THR A 158 2.53 0.69 6.87
CA THR A 158 2.57 2.05 7.40
C THR A 158 1.72 3.01 6.57
N GLN A 159 1.22 4.05 7.24
CA GLN A 159 0.75 5.24 6.54
C GLN A 159 1.90 5.80 5.69
N PHE A 160 1.57 6.44 4.55
CA PHE A 160 2.62 7.07 3.74
C PHE A 160 3.31 8.20 4.53
N CYS A 161 4.61 8.28 4.32
CA CYS A 161 5.48 9.23 4.98
C CYS A 161 6.49 9.78 3.96
N PHE A 162 6.93 11.03 4.14
CA PHE A 162 7.92 11.70 3.29
C PHE A 162 9.25 11.95 4.02
N ASP A 163 9.39 11.39 5.20
CA ASP A 163 10.51 11.63 6.11
C ASP A 163 11.26 10.31 6.35
N ALA A 164 12.41 10.13 5.69
CA ALA A 164 13.22 8.92 5.83
C ALA A 164 13.68 8.68 7.28
N PRO A 165 14.18 9.68 8.03
CA PRO A 165 14.48 9.53 9.45
C PRO A 165 13.31 9.00 10.28
N ALA A 166 12.09 9.53 10.09
CA ALA A 166 10.93 9.05 10.82
C ALA A 166 10.57 7.59 10.47
N ILE A 167 10.69 7.20 9.19
CA ILE A 167 10.48 5.82 8.76
C ILE A 167 11.52 4.89 9.40
N LEU A 168 12.78 5.25 9.37
CA LEU A 168 13.87 4.45 9.92
C LEU A 168 13.75 4.31 11.45
N SER A 169 13.41 5.40 12.15
CA SER A 169 13.14 5.38 13.58
C SER A 169 11.96 4.47 13.92
N PHE A 170 10.88 4.51 13.15
CA PHE A 170 9.73 3.62 13.34
C PHE A 170 10.12 2.15 13.18
N ILE A 171 10.91 1.82 12.15
CA ILE A 171 11.37 0.44 11.92
C ILE A 171 12.25 -0.02 13.08
N ALA A 172 13.20 0.80 13.52
CA ALA A 172 14.05 0.49 14.69
C ALA A 172 13.21 0.24 15.94
N GLU A 173 12.23 1.09 16.22
CA GLU A 173 11.31 0.94 17.32
C GLU A 173 10.52 -0.37 17.28
N VAL A 174 10.03 -0.78 16.11
CA VAL A 174 9.36 -2.08 15.91
C VAL A 174 10.31 -3.23 16.27
N ARG A 175 11.58 -3.14 15.90
CA ARG A 175 12.61 -4.14 16.25
C ARG A 175 12.93 -4.15 17.73
N ASP A 176 13.01 -2.98 18.38
CA ASP A 176 13.26 -2.84 19.82
C ASP A 176 12.13 -3.47 20.67
N TYR A 177 10.90 -3.52 20.13
CA TYR A 177 9.80 -4.29 20.75
C TYR A 177 9.91 -5.81 20.58
N GLY A 178 10.95 -6.30 19.88
CA GLY A 178 11.15 -7.71 19.60
C GLY A 178 10.32 -8.24 18.43
N PHE A 179 9.74 -7.37 17.58
CA PHE A 179 8.94 -7.80 16.44
C PHE A 179 9.78 -7.84 15.16
N ASP A 180 9.92 -9.03 14.59
CA ASP A 180 10.71 -9.27 13.38
C ASP A 180 9.86 -9.35 12.10
N HIS A 181 8.65 -8.79 12.17
CA HIS A 181 7.70 -8.81 11.09
C HIS A 181 8.13 -7.91 9.95
N ARG A 182 7.65 -8.26 8.74
CA ARG A 182 7.82 -7.42 7.57
C ARG A 182 7.13 -6.08 7.76
N VAL A 183 7.82 -5.00 7.42
CA VAL A 183 7.28 -3.64 7.43
C VAL A 183 7.11 -3.17 5.99
N ARG A 184 5.87 -2.98 5.57
CA ARG A 184 5.52 -2.35 4.29
C ARG A 184 5.51 -0.84 4.48
N ILE A 185 6.54 -0.19 3.92
CA ILE A 185 6.74 1.27 4.07
C ILE A 185 5.83 1.99 3.09
N GLY A 186 4.90 2.77 3.62
CA GLY A 186 4.00 3.62 2.83
C GLY A 186 4.75 4.75 2.13
N LEU A 187 4.75 4.72 0.82
CA LEU A 187 5.33 5.72 -0.08
C LEU A 187 4.26 6.20 -1.05
N VAL A 188 4.33 7.44 -1.49
CA VAL A 188 3.42 7.91 -2.54
C VAL A 188 4.06 7.62 -3.90
N GLY A 189 3.37 6.86 -4.75
CA GLY A 189 3.79 6.63 -6.13
C GLY A 189 3.73 7.91 -6.98
N PRO A 190 4.21 7.88 -8.23
CA PRO A 190 4.15 9.02 -9.14
C PRO A 190 2.74 9.61 -9.22
N THR A 191 2.62 10.91 -8.95
CA THR A 191 1.33 11.60 -8.93
C THR A 191 1.51 13.09 -9.19
N SER A 192 0.42 13.82 -9.51
CA SER A 192 0.48 15.27 -9.59
C SER A 192 0.57 15.90 -8.20
N LEU A 193 1.24 17.05 -8.09
CA LEU A 193 1.35 17.76 -6.82
C LEU A 193 -0.04 18.12 -6.24
N SER A 194 -1.00 18.46 -7.08
CA SER A 194 -2.38 18.75 -6.66
C SER A 194 -3.08 17.53 -6.05
N SER A 195 -2.92 16.34 -6.63
CA SER A 195 -3.41 15.09 -6.07
C SER A 195 -2.71 14.77 -4.76
N LEU A 196 -1.39 14.92 -4.70
CA LEU A 196 -0.61 14.70 -3.48
C LEU A 196 -1.11 15.56 -2.32
N MET A 197 -1.29 16.87 -2.54
CA MET A 197 -1.79 17.80 -1.52
C MET A 197 -3.20 17.44 -1.02
N ARG A 198 -4.09 17.06 -1.95
CA ARG A 198 -5.45 16.63 -1.61
C ARG A 198 -5.46 15.39 -0.72
N TYR A 199 -4.67 14.37 -1.05
CA TYR A 199 -4.60 13.14 -0.27
C TYR A 199 -3.87 13.34 1.06
N ALA A 200 -2.79 14.12 1.09
CA ALA A 200 -2.08 14.45 2.33
C ALA A 200 -3.02 15.16 3.34
N ALA A 201 -3.81 16.11 2.86
CA ALA A 201 -4.80 16.79 3.71
C ALA A 201 -5.88 15.84 4.22
N ARG A 202 -6.38 14.92 3.36
CA ARG A 202 -7.40 13.94 3.74
C ARG A 202 -6.90 12.92 4.76
N CYS A 203 -5.64 12.49 4.65
CA CYS A 203 -5.01 11.52 5.57
C CYS A 203 -4.39 12.18 6.82
N GLY A 204 -4.49 13.49 6.97
CA GLY A 204 -3.93 14.21 8.12
C GLY A 204 -2.39 14.29 8.11
N VAL A 205 -1.74 14.04 6.99
CA VAL A 205 -0.26 14.05 6.82
C VAL A 205 0.20 15.47 6.47
N ARG A 206 -0.11 16.45 7.34
CA ARG A 206 0.11 17.88 7.05
C ARG A 206 1.57 18.29 6.97
N THR A 207 2.41 17.79 7.87
CA THR A 207 3.81 18.19 7.99
C THR A 207 4.64 17.78 6.78
N SER A 208 4.36 16.59 6.25
CA SER A 208 5.10 16.02 5.13
C SER A 208 4.85 16.74 3.80
N ALA A 209 3.60 17.14 3.54
CA ALA A 209 3.26 17.90 2.33
C ALA A 209 3.92 19.30 2.30
N HIS A 210 4.02 19.97 3.45
CA HIS A 210 4.72 21.25 3.56
C HIS A 210 6.24 21.11 3.40
N ALA A 211 6.83 20.04 3.91
CA ALA A 211 8.27 19.76 3.75
C ALA A 211 8.62 19.50 2.26
N LEU A 212 7.74 18.77 1.55
CA LEU A 212 7.90 18.51 0.12
C LEU A 212 7.76 19.81 -0.71
N ALA A 213 6.76 20.64 -0.40
CA ALA A 213 6.55 21.92 -1.08
C ALA A 213 7.68 22.92 -0.87
N ARG A 214 8.33 22.92 0.31
CA ARG A 214 9.48 23.79 0.60
C ARG A 214 10.77 23.36 -0.10
N ARG A 215 11.01 22.08 -0.23
CA ARG A 215 12.24 21.54 -0.87
C ARG A 215 12.27 21.73 -2.38
N SER A 216 11.12 21.79 -3.02
CA SER A 216 11.08 21.63 -4.48
C SER A 216 11.13 22.93 -5.30
N GLY A 217 11.07 24.12 -4.69
CA GLY A 217 10.90 25.38 -5.47
C GLY A 217 9.65 25.34 -6.39
N LEU A 218 8.80 24.35 -6.21
CA LEU A 218 7.74 23.83 -7.05
C LEU A 218 6.46 24.68 -7.05
N MET A 219 6.45 25.83 -6.38
CA MET A 219 5.31 26.77 -6.48
C MET A 219 5.01 27.19 -7.95
N ARG A 220 5.92 26.89 -8.89
CA ARG A 220 5.73 27.20 -10.31
C ARG A 220 5.21 26.03 -11.18
N GLN A 221 5.10 24.81 -10.64
CA GLN A 221 4.73 23.63 -11.44
C GLN A 221 3.63 22.79 -10.79
N VAL A 222 2.45 23.35 -10.60
CA VAL A 222 1.26 22.66 -10.05
C VAL A 222 0.91 21.37 -10.80
N PHE A 223 1.37 21.21 -12.03
CA PHE A 223 1.16 20.03 -12.89
C PHE A 223 2.38 19.11 -13.01
N ALA A 224 3.49 19.41 -12.31
CA ALA A 224 4.64 18.52 -12.33
C ALA A 224 4.31 17.18 -11.63
N MET A 225 4.83 16.10 -12.20
CA MET A 225 4.78 14.78 -11.56
C MET A 225 5.72 14.77 -10.36
N ALA A 226 5.19 14.51 -9.19
CA ALA A 226 5.97 14.24 -8.00
C ALA A 226 6.25 12.73 -7.91
N THR A 227 7.52 12.37 -7.69
CA THR A 227 8.00 11.00 -7.51
C THR A 227 8.72 10.89 -6.16
N PRO A 228 8.77 9.71 -5.53
CA PRO A 228 9.44 9.52 -4.23
C PRO A 228 10.95 9.25 -4.35
N ASP A 229 11.63 9.79 -5.36
CA ASP A 229 12.99 9.43 -5.73
C ASP A 229 14.00 9.62 -4.58
N ASP A 230 14.03 10.81 -3.98
CA ASP A 230 14.94 11.13 -2.85
C ASP A 230 14.68 10.20 -1.65
N LEU A 231 13.41 9.97 -1.36
CA LEU A 231 13.01 9.13 -0.23
C LEU A 231 13.40 7.67 -0.47
N VAL A 232 13.15 7.14 -1.67
CA VAL A 232 13.53 5.78 -2.05
C VAL A 232 15.03 5.60 -2.01
N ARG A 233 15.80 6.58 -2.50
CA ARG A 233 17.28 6.56 -2.46
C ARG A 233 17.79 6.57 -1.02
N ALA A 234 17.26 7.43 -0.16
CA ALA A 234 17.62 7.49 1.25
C ALA A 234 17.35 6.17 2.00
N LEU A 235 16.18 5.57 1.75
CA LEU A 235 15.81 4.28 2.34
C LEU A 235 16.66 3.13 1.78
N ALA A 236 16.99 3.15 0.50
CA ALA A 236 17.87 2.16 -0.12
C ALA A 236 19.29 2.22 0.47
N ALA A 237 19.81 3.43 0.72
CA ALA A 237 21.12 3.61 1.35
C ALA A 237 21.16 3.09 2.79
N ALA A 238 20.06 3.25 3.55
CA ALA A 238 19.95 2.74 4.91
C ALA A 238 19.67 1.22 4.98
N ALA A 239 19.15 0.63 3.90
CA ALA A 239 18.85 -0.80 3.74
C ALA A 239 18.17 -1.45 4.96
N PRO A 240 17.04 -0.91 5.47
CA PRO A 240 16.43 -1.41 6.68
C PRO A 240 15.92 -2.85 6.50
N VAL A 241 16.35 -3.75 7.40
CA VAL A 241 16.03 -5.17 7.33
C VAL A 241 14.52 -5.41 7.44
N GLY A 242 13.98 -6.28 6.57
CA GLY A 242 12.56 -6.67 6.59
C GLY A 242 11.60 -5.58 6.10
N ALA A 243 12.12 -4.48 5.54
CA ALA A 243 11.32 -3.40 4.99
C ALA A 243 11.12 -3.56 3.49
N VAL A 244 9.90 -3.34 3.01
CA VAL A 244 9.53 -3.38 1.58
C VAL A 244 8.66 -2.19 1.22
N PRO A 245 8.76 -1.65 0.00
CA PRO A 245 7.92 -0.55 -0.45
C PRO A 245 6.45 -0.93 -0.55
N HIS A 246 5.58 -0.01 -0.15
CA HIS A 246 4.14 -0.06 -0.34
C HIS A 246 3.67 1.28 -0.92
N PHE A 247 3.22 1.27 -2.17
CA PHE A 247 2.92 2.50 -2.89
C PHE A 247 1.44 2.86 -2.86
N PHE A 248 1.12 4.01 -2.30
CA PHE A 248 -0.16 4.68 -2.46
C PHE A 248 -0.26 5.24 -3.89
N SER A 249 -1.09 4.63 -4.72
CA SER A 249 -1.14 4.88 -6.17
C SER A 249 -2.09 6.02 -6.53
N PHE A 250 -1.85 7.21 -5.98
CA PHE A 250 -2.71 8.38 -6.20
C PHE A 250 -2.72 8.88 -7.66
N GLY A 251 -1.72 8.53 -8.44
CA GLY A 251 -1.64 8.78 -9.88
C GLY A 251 -1.99 7.58 -10.76
N GLY A 252 -2.55 6.51 -10.16
CA GLY A 252 -2.92 5.27 -10.83
C GLY A 252 -1.92 4.14 -10.65
N ILE A 253 -2.42 2.90 -10.56
CA ILE A 253 -1.57 1.73 -10.31
C ILE A 253 -0.67 1.38 -11.50
N ALA A 254 -1.12 1.63 -12.73
CA ALA A 254 -0.32 1.40 -13.93
C ALA A 254 0.93 2.28 -13.97
N ALA A 255 0.79 3.57 -13.66
CA ALA A 255 1.93 4.50 -13.60
C ALA A 255 2.88 4.16 -12.46
N THR A 256 2.34 3.85 -11.28
CA THR A 256 3.10 3.42 -10.11
C THR A 256 3.87 2.13 -10.39
N GLY A 257 3.23 1.15 -11.00
CA GLY A 257 3.84 -0.12 -11.37
C GLY A 257 5.00 0.05 -12.35
N ARG A 258 4.82 0.85 -13.42
CA ARG A 258 5.90 1.15 -14.38
C ARG A 258 7.10 1.78 -13.70
N TRP A 259 6.86 2.80 -12.89
CA TRP A 259 7.94 3.49 -12.17
C TRP A 259 8.68 2.55 -11.20
N ALA A 260 7.93 1.82 -10.37
CA ALA A 260 8.50 0.89 -9.40
C ALA A 260 9.28 -0.25 -10.08
N ARG A 261 8.79 -0.75 -11.22
CA ARG A 261 9.49 -1.76 -12.02
C ARG A 261 10.79 -1.22 -12.60
N ALA A 262 10.77 -0.03 -13.20
CA ALA A 262 11.96 0.58 -13.74
C ALA A 262 13.05 0.78 -12.68
N VAL A 263 12.66 1.22 -11.48
CA VAL A 263 13.58 1.33 -10.33
C VAL A 263 14.11 -0.04 -9.90
N ALA A 264 13.27 -1.07 -9.88
CA ALA A 264 13.67 -2.43 -9.52
C ALA A 264 14.66 -3.02 -10.51
N ASP A 265 14.50 -2.72 -11.79
CA ASP A 265 15.37 -3.18 -12.88
C ASP A 265 16.66 -2.34 -13.04
N GLY A 266 16.81 -1.27 -12.25
CA GLY A 266 17.96 -0.36 -12.33
C GLY A 266 17.93 0.61 -13.52
N ASN A 267 16.77 0.76 -14.19
CA ASN A 267 16.57 1.69 -15.30
C ASN A 267 16.39 3.13 -14.77
N LEU A 268 17.44 3.68 -14.20
CA LEU A 268 17.43 5.00 -13.57
C LEU A 268 18.77 5.71 -13.72
N VAL A 269 18.74 7.03 -13.71
CA VAL A 269 19.94 7.88 -13.69
C VAL A 269 19.94 8.65 -12.39
N LEU A 270 21.00 8.50 -11.62
CA LEU A 270 21.20 9.24 -10.37
C LEU A 270 21.49 10.71 -10.69
N ASP A 271 20.92 11.64 -9.91
CA ASP A 271 21.26 13.04 -9.96
C ASP A 271 22.21 13.45 -8.83
N ALA A 272 22.82 14.63 -8.97
CA ALA A 272 23.75 15.18 -7.99
C ALA A 272 23.06 15.69 -6.71
N GLU A 273 21.75 15.86 -6.74
CA GLU A 273 20.94 16.47 -5.67
C GLU A 273 20.40 15.45 -4.67
N GLY A 274 20.71 14.16 -4.87
CA GLY A 274 20.32 13.09 -3.96
C GLY A 274 19.08 12.30 -4.40
N GLY A 275 18.53 12.60 -5.58
CA GLY A 275 17.44 11.88 -6.22
C GLY A 275 17.90 11.02 -7.40
N PHE A 276 16.96 10.62 -8.23
CA PHE A 276 17.18 9.96 -9.51
C PHE A 276 16.00 10.22 -10.45
N ARG A 277 16.21 9.94 -11.71
CA ARG A 277 15.13 9.91 -12.72
C ARG A 277 15.04 8.53 -13.32
N VAL A 278 13.81 8.04 -13.49
CA VAL A 278 13.57 6.82 -14.22
C VAL A 278 13.70 7.10 -15.71
N GLU A 279 14.55 6.34 -16.39
CA GLU A 279 14.61 6.40 -17.85
C GLU A 279 13.32 5.84 -18.42
N SER A 280 12.64 6.63 -19.26
CA SER A 280 11.55 6.11 -20.08
C SER A 280 12.14 5.04 -21.00
N SER A 281 11.72 3.78 -20.81
CA SER A 281 12.09 2.74 -21.75
C SER A 281 11.74 3.20 -23.17
N PRO A 282 12.65 3.09 -24.15
CA PRO A 282 12.26 3.31 -25.53
C PRO A 282 11.07 2.39 -25.86
N PRO A 283 10.14 2.82 -26.72
CA PRO A 283 9.04 1.97 -27.15
C PRO A 283 9.63 0.64 -27.65
N PRO A 284 8.96 -0.50 -27.41
CA PRO A 284 9.45 -1.78 -27.88
C PRO A 284 9.78 -1.64 -29.36
N ARG A 285 11.00 -1.97 -29.73
CA ARG A 285 11.42 -1.99 -31.13
C ARG A 285 10.42 -2.89 -31.84
N GLU A 286 9.65 -2.35 -32.77
CA GLU A 286 8.84 -3.13 -33.70
C GLU A 286 9.76 -4.20 -34.28
N ARG A 287 9.45 -5.45 -34.01
CA ARG A 287 10.10 -6.53 -34.73
C ARG A 287 9.71 -6.37 -36.20
N THR A 288 10.59 -5.79 -36.99
CA THR A 288 10.49 -5.86 -38.43
C THR A 288 10.54 -7.33 -38.78
N PHE A 289 9.37 -7.90 -39.07
CA PHE A 289 9.31 -9.21 -39.71
C PHE A 289 10.00 -9.06 -41.05
N GLY A 290 11.17 -9.70 -41.16
CA GLY A 290 11.89 -9.73 -42.42
C GLY A 290 11.00 -10.24 -43.53
N THR A 291 10.96 -9.52 -44.61
CA THR A 291 10.33 -9.92 -45.87
C THR A 291 10.84 -11.32 -46.25
N PRO A 292 9.98 -12.32 -46.55
CA PRO A 292 10.44 -13.61 -47.02
C PRO A 292 11.21 -13.44 -48.34
N PRO A 293 12.25 -14.26 -48.59
CA PRO A 293 13.00 -14.20 -49.84
C PRO A 293 12.09 -14.59 -51.01
N PRO A 294 12.33 -14.02 -52.19
CA PRO A 294 11.53 -14.36 -53.40
C PRO A 294 11.74 -15.82 -53.76
N GLU A 295 10.63 -16.52 -53.96
CA GLU A 295 10.62 -17.86 -54.55
C GLU A 295 11.27 -17.87 -55.94
N LYS A 296 12.18 -18.82 -56.15
CA LYS A 296 12.74 -19.15 -57.46
C LYS A 296 11.94 -20.27 -58.12
#